data_9ed1edea1dd01479cb1fb60e646b8b26
#
_entry.id   9ed1edea1dd01479cb1fb60e646b8b26
#
_cell.length_a   1.000
_cell.length_b   1.000
_cell.length_c   1.000
_cell.angle_alpha   90.00
_cell.angle_beta   90.00
_cell.angle_gamma   90.00
#
_symmetry.space_group_name_H-M   'P 1'
#
loop_
_entity.id
_entity.type
_entity.pdbx_description
1 polymer ?
#
loop_
_entity_poly.entity_id
_entity_poly.type
_entity_poly.pdbx_seq_one_letter_code
_entity_poly.pdbx_strand_id
1 'polypeptide(L)'
;LQIRIHLNPHRNSVVYCGPAEFPYHNFLANISGYADTAVAMAGANTEFVFNCEPCLKEFFDKNQIVLAMHSNPPYVMIVGSGAIRTPEDVVGKKFRAGSIYFRRWAEYFDGKAVTMTGNEIYEGLNSGVLDATLSTPTEIPNFGLQDVITSVTRLPLGTFHSMSLWTMNLDTWRSLTPQQRQVMLDLAAEGTALTESHLDKQYSEVFDQLKGWGVELVEPSPELVAKHEAFAASNFEESIKTGKNDFGVENAREVAEKFAKTAQRWQKMVTEEVEPFDWKAAAELYKREIYSKIDVNTYGM
;
A
#
# COMPACT_ATOMS: atom_id res chain seq x y z
N LEU A 1 -10.29 -22.60 -24.95
CA LEU A 1 -9.17 -22.69 -23.99
C LEU A 1 -9.69 -22.25 -22.63
N GLN A 2 -9.99 -23.18 -21.70
CA GLN A 2 -10.35 -22.84 -20.33
C GLN A 2 -9.04 -22.58 -19.57
N ILE A 3 -8.64 -21.31 -19.48
CA ILE A 3 -7.61 -20.89 -18.53
C ILE A 3 -8.30 -20.95 -17.14
N ARG A 4 -8.08 -22.03 -16.40
CA ARG A 4 -8.38 -22.03 -14.96
C ARG A 4 -7.33 -21.16 -14.27
N ILE A 5 -7.63 -19.88 -14.11
CA ILE A 5 -6.94 -19.04 -13.15
C ILE A 5 -7.33 -19.61 -11.79
N HIS A 6 -6.43 -20.34 -11.16
CA HIS A 6 -6.58 -20.71 -9.77
C HIS A 6 -6.34 -19.43 -8.96
N LEU A 7 -7.37 -18.60 -8.91
CA LEU A 7 -7.48 -17.60 -7.86
C LEU A 7 -7.65 -18.40 -6.57
N ASN A 8 -6.54 -18.75 -5.95
CA ASN A 8 -6.57 -19.25 -4.59
C ASN A 8 -6.82 -18.02 -3.70
N PRO A 9 -8.04 -17.80 -3.18
CA PRO A 9 -8.36 -16.63 -2.37
C PRO A 9 -7.55 -16.57 -1.06
N HIS A 10 -6.82 -17.65 -0.72
CA HIS A 10 -5.94 -17.73 0.44
C HIS A 10 -4.44 -17.61 0.10
N ARG A 11 -4.09 -17.37 -1.15
CA ARG A 11 -2.72 -17.13 -1.61
C ARG A 11 -2.60 -15.91 -2.54
N ASN A 12 -3.36 -14.85 -2.30
CA ASN A 12 -2.87 -13.53 -2.62
C ASN A 12 -1.61 -13.40 -1.75
N SER A 13 -0.45 -13.45 -2.39
CA SER A 13 0.81 -13.42 -1.67
C SER A 13 0.89 -12.08 -0.99
N VAL A 14 0.41 -12.01 0.25
CA VAL A 14 0.68 -10.89 1.12
C VAL A 14 2.17 -10.99 1.40
N VAL A 15 2.94 -10.36 0.55
CA VAL A 15 4.41 -10.33 0.57
C VAL A 15 4.91 -9.96 1.97
N TYR A 16 4.14 -9.13 2.67
CA TYR A 16 4.37 -8.71 4.05
C TYR A 16 4.35 -9.85 5.09
N CYS A 17 3.62 -10.94 4.87
CA CYS A 17 3.52 -12.04 5.84
C CYS A 17 4.72 -13.00 5.85
N GLY A 18 5.69 -12.81 4.95
CA GLY A 18 6.87 -13.66 4.85
C GLY A 18 8.16 -12.85 4.71
N PRO A 19 8.60 -12.09 5.76
CA PRO A 19 9.77 -11.23 5.64
C PRO A 19 11.07 -11.99 5.31
N ALA A 20 11.20 -13.24 5.73
CA ALA A 20 12.32 -14.09 5.35
C ALA A 20 12.25 -14.59 3.90
N GLU A 21 11.05 -14.59 3.30
CA GLU A 21 10.81 -15.08 1.95
C GLU A 21 10.79 -13.94 0.91
N PHE A 22 10.46 -12.72 1.34
CA PHE A 22 10.34 -11.52 0.51
C PHE A 22 11.05 -10.32 1.16
N PRO A 23 12.37 -10.41 1.43
CA PRO A 23 13.10 -9.37 2.15
C PRO A 23 13.06 -8.01 1.47
N TYR A 24 13.26 -7.93 0.14
CA TYR A 24 13.19 -6.66 -0.59
C TYR A 24 11.80 -6.03 -0.54
N HIS A 25 10.74 -6.82 -0.76
CA HIS A 25 9.36 -6.31 -0.70
C HIS A 25 8.97 -5.84 0.70
N ASN A 26 9.40 -6.57 1.76
CA ASN A 26 9.16 -6.14 3.13
C ASN A 26 9.98 -4.89 3.49
N PHE A 27 11.16 -4.74 2.93
CA PHE A 27 11.94 -3.51 3.05
C PHE A 27 11.23 -2.34 2.36
N LEU A 28 10.82 -2.50 1.11
CA LEU A 28 10.10 -1.46 0.35
C LEU A 28 8.80 -1.02 1.05
N ALA A 29 8.09 -1.94 1.69
CA ALA A 29 6.89 -1.65 2.49
C ALA A 29 7.09 -0.59 3.58
N ASN A 30 8.34 -0.37 4.01
CA ASN A 30 8.70 0.64 5.01
C ASN A 30 9.06 2.00 4.41
N ILE A 31 9.14 2.10 3.07
CA ILE A 31 9.40 3.33 2.33
C ILE A 31 8.07 3.92 1.87
N SER A 32 7.33 4.55 2.77
CA SER A 32 6.00 5.10 2.52
C SER A 32 5.99 6.64 2.62
N GLY A 33 4.89 7.28 2.17
CA GLY A 33 4.73 8.74 2.21
C GLY A 33 5.29 9.48 0.99
N TYR A 34 5.57 8.81 -0.12
CA TYR A 34 6.10 9.41 -1.34
C TYR A 34 5.08 9.48 -2.49
N ALA A 35 3.90 8.93 -2.30
CA ALA A 35 2.74 9.08 -3.18
C ALA A 35 1.46 9.04 -2.34
N ASP A 36 0.46 9.83 -2.78
CA ASP A 36 -0.77 10.12 -2.02
C ASP A 36 -2.01 9.47 -2.65
N THR A 37 -1.83 8.64 -3.68
CA THR A 37 -2.92 7.88 -4.32
C THR A 37 -2.52 6.43 -4.51
N ALA A 38 -3.52 5.54 -4.51
CA ALA A 38 -3.31 4.13 -4.82
C ALA A 38 -2.78 3.95 -6.25
N VAL A 39 -3.32 4.70 -7.22
CA VAL A 39 -2.87 4.68 -8.63
C VAL A 39 -1.38 5.02 -8.72
N ALA A 40 -0.92 6.10 -8.10
CA ALA A 40 0.47 6.50 -8.20
C ALA A 40 1.42 5.50 -7.53
N MET A 41 1.09 5.03 -6.34
CA MET A 41 1.95 4.12 -5.60
C MET A 41 1.96 2.71 -6.22
N ALA A 42 0.84 2.20 -6.71
CA ALA A 42 0.81 0.91 -7.41
C ALA A 42 1.62 0.94 -8.71
N GLY A 43 1.54 2.04 -9.48
CA GLY A 43 2.37 2.27 -10.65
C GLY A 43 3.85 2.29 -10.30
N ALA A 44 4.22 3.07 -9.28
CA ALA A 44 5.60 3.16 -8.80
C ALA A 44 6.16 1.82 -8.35
N ASN A 45 5.39 1.09 -7.56
CA ASN A 45 5.79 -0.20 -7.02
C ASN A 45 5.92 -1.25 -8.13
N THR A 46 4.97 -1.29 -9.07
CA THR A 46 5.02 -2.20 -10.23
C THR A 46 6.25 -1.92 -11.10
N GLU A 47 6.47 -0.66 -11.47
CA GLU A 47 7.65 -0.28 -12.26
C GLU A 47 8.95 -0.63 -11.53
N PHE A 48 9.03 -0.30 -10.24
CA PHE A 48 10.23 -0.57 -9.46
C PHE A 48 10.53 -2.07 -9.41
N VAL A 49 9.53 -2.90 -9.09
CA VAL A 49 9.68 -4.36 -8.98
C VAL A 49 10.12 -4.96 -10.32
N PHE A 50 9.56 -4.53 -11.45
CA PHE A 50 9.94 -5.03 -12.77
C PHE A 50 11.38 -4.66 -13.18
N ASN A 51 11.93 -3.60 -12.58
CA ASN A 51 13.31 -3.16 -12.79
C ASN A 51 14.26 -3.53 -11.64
N CYS A 52 13.83 -4.44 -10.75
CA CYS A 52 14.56 -4.88 -9.57
C CYS A 52 14.74 -6.39 -9.65
N GLU A 53 15.89 -6.86 -10.17
CA GLU A 53 16.16 -8.29 -10.30
C GLU A 53 16.01 -9.06 -8.97
N PRO A 54 16.56 -8.61 -7.82
CA PRO A 54 16.33 -9.28 -6.55
C PRO A 54 14.86 -9.36 -6.16
N CYS A 55 14.08 -8.29 -6.42
CA CYS A 55 12.64 -8.28 -6.13
C CYS A 55 11.87 -9.32 -6.97
N LEU A 56 12.17 -9.44 -8.26
CA LEU A 56 11.58 -10.45 -9.14
C LEU A 56 11.98 -11.87 -8.71
N LYS A 57 13.25 -12.04 -8.32
CA LYS A 57 13.76 -13.33 -7.87
C LYS A 57 12.99 -13.88 -6.66
N GLU A 58 12.52 -13.03 -5.75
CA GLU A 58 11.69 -13.44 -4.60
C GLU A 58 10.41 -14.14 -5.04
N PHE A 59 9.80 -13.72 -6.16
CA PHE A 59 8.65 -14.41 -6.75
C PHE A 59 9.05 -15.66 -7.53
N PHE A 60 10.11 -15.58 -8.35
CA PHE A 60 10.54 -16.69 -9.19
C PHE A 60 10.99 -17.91 -8.36
N ASP A 61 11.66 -17.69 -7.24
CA ASP A 61 12.07 -18.74 -6.29
C ASP A 61 10.86 -19.49 -5.68
N LYS A 62 9.66 -18.92 -5.79
CA LYS A 62 8.40 -19.53 -5.32
C LYS A 62 7.52 -20.01 -6.47
N ASN A 63 8.10 -20.15 -7.66
CA ASN A 63 7.39 -20.54 -8.89
C ASN A 63 6.21 -19.60 -9.18
N GLN A 64 6.40 -18.29 -8.93
CA GLN A 64 5.43 -17.24 -9.21
C GLN A 64 6.02 -16.20 -10.16
N ILE A 65 5.18 -15.57 -10.95
CA ILE A 65 5.48 -14.36 -11.70
C ILE A 65 4.52 -13.27 -11.25
N VAL A 66 5.05 -12.07 -11.01
CA VAL A 66 4.25 -10.90 -10.69
C VAL A 66 3.87 -10.16 -11.97
N LEU A 67 2.62 -9.77 -12.09
CA LEU A 67 2.12 -9.00 -13.24
C LEU A 67 1.73 -7.57 -12.85
N ALA A 68 1.43 -7.31 -11.57
CA ALA A 68 1.27 -5.98 -11.01
C ALA A 68 1.36 -6.02 -9.48
N MET A 69 1.78 -4.89 -8.92
CA MET A 69 1.74 -4.63 -7.48
C MET A 69 0.49 -3.81 -7.13
N HIS A 70 0.10 -3.87 -5.86
CA HIS A 70 -1.06 -3.19 -5.29
C HIS A 70 -0.62 -2.07 -4.35
N SER A 71 -1.49 -1.07 -4.18
CA SER A 71 -1.41 -0.12 -3.10
C SER A 71 -2.80 0.19 -2.53
N ASN A 72 -2.91 0.28 -1.22
CA ASN A 72 -4.06 0.94 -0.62
C ASN A 72 -3.94 2.46 -0.81
N PRO A 73 -5.07 3.21 -0.80
CA PRO A 73 -5.03 4.65 -0.56
C PRO A 73 -4.35 4.98 0.77
N PRO A 74 -3.98 6.24 1.01
CA PRO A 74 -3.31 6.64 2.25
C PRO A 74 -4.07 6.21 3.50
N TYR A 75 -3.32 5.77 4.50
CA TYR A 75 -3.87 5.49 5.82
C TYR A 75 -4.11 6.81 6.58
N VAL A 76 -5.09 6.78 7.44
CA VAL A 76 -5.46 7.87 8.36
C VAL A 76 -5.66 7.30 9.77
N MET A 77 -5.94 8.16 10.73
CA MET A 77 -6.32 7.73 12.07
C MET A 77 -7.84 7.60 12.16
N ILE A 78 -8.31 6.37 12.40
CA ILE A 78 -9.73 6.04 12.64
C ILE A 78 -9.86 5.75 14.12
N VAL A 79 -10.65 6.57 14.84
CA VAL A 79 -10.64 6.66 16.31
C VAL A 79 -11.93 6.10 16.92
N GLY A 80 -11.80 5.14 17.83
CA GLY A 80 -12.93 4.49 18.50
C GLY A 80 -13.65 5.41 19.52
N SER A 81 -12.89 6.27 20.22
CA SER A 81 -13.48 7.17 21.20
C SER A 81 -12.72 8.50 21.27
N GLY A 82 -13.46 9.60 21.24
CA GLY A 82 -12.92 10.95 21.20
C GLY A 82 -12.40 11.33 19.81
N ALA A 83 -11.35 12.14 19.75
CA ALA A 83 -10.73 12.60 18.53
C ALA A 83 -9.23 12.81 18.74
N ILE A 84 -8.45 12.72 17.65
CA ILE A 84 -7.01 13.03 17.64
C ILE A 84 -6.80 14.27 16.80
N ARG A 85 -6.43 15.38 17.41
CA ARG A 85 -6.18 16.68 16.77
C ARG A 85 -4.73 17.11 16.88
N THR A 86 -4.12 16.80 18.02
CA THR A 86 -2.76 17.23 18.37
C THR A 86 -1.85 16.02 18.65
N PRO A 87 -0.53 16.20 18.70
CA PRO A 87 0.39 15.12 19.09
C PRO A 87 0.09 14.53 20.47
N GLU A 88 -0.38 15.36 21.41
CA GLU A 88 -0.70 14.96 22.79
C GLU A 88 -1.88 13.97 22.84
N ASP A 89 -2.83 14.08 21.90
CA ASP A 89 -3.98 13.18 21.81
C ASP A 89 -3.57 11.74 21.43
N VAL A 90 -2.37 11.55 20.86
CA VAL A 90 -1.83 10.24 20.51
C VAL A 90 -1.19 9.52 21.69
N VAL A 91 -0.67 10.28 22.66
CA VAL A 91 0.12 9.75 23.78
C VAL A 91 -0.65 8.67 24.54
N GLY A 92 -0.02 7.49 24.66
CA GLY A 92 -0.55 6.35 25.42
C GLY A 92 -1.70 5.59 24.74
N LYS A 93 -2.30 6.09 23.65
CA LYS A 93 -3.35 5.40 22.91
C LYS A 93 -2.85 4.13 22.22
N LYS A 94 -3.70 3.12 22.17
CA LYS A 94 -3.45 1.82 21.54
C LYS A 94 -3.94 1.83 20.10
N PHE A 95 -2.99 1.77 19.17
CA PHE A 95 -3.25 1.78 17.72
C PHE A 95 -3.07 0.39 17.12
N ARG A 96 -4.05 -0.08 16.38
CA ARG A 96 -3.77 -1.17 15.43
C ARG A 96 -2.88 -0.61 14.34
N ALA A 97 -1.79 -1.31 14.06
CA ALA A 97 -0.82 -0.97 13.03
C ALA A 97 -0.55 -2.18 12.12
N GLY A 98 -0.86 -2.03 10.82
CA GLY A 98 -0.78 -3.12 9.85
C GLY A 98 0.62 -3.40 9.31
N SER A 99 1.63 -2.56 9.61
CA SER A 99 3.01 -2.72 9.16
C SER A 99 4.01 -2.11 10.12
N ILE A 100 5.30 -2.37 9.90
CA ILE A 100 6.40 -1.77 10.67
C ILE A 100 6.38 -0.24 10.58
N TYR A 101 6.09 0.32 9.40
CA TYR A 101 5.98 1.77 9.21
C TYR A 101 4.93 2.38 10.15
N PHE A 102 3.71 1.85 10.15
CA PHE A 102 2.62 2.39 10.98
C PHE A 102 2.82 2.10 12.48
N ARG A 103 3.49 1.00 12.83
CA ARG A 103 3.92 0.75 14.21
C ARG A 103 4.89 1.81 14.69
N ARG A 104 5.94 2.09 13.91
CA ARG A 104 6.92 3.13 14.23
C ARG A 104 6.29 4.51 14.33
N TRP A 105 5.28 4.79 13.50
CA TRP A 105 4.52 6.02 13.58
C TRP A 105 3.85 6.16 14.95
N ALA A 106 3.09 5.16 15.39
CA ALA A 106 2.43 5.18 16.69
C ALA A 106 3.44 5.35 17.84
N GLU A 107 4.54 4.60 17.81
CA GLU A 107 5.61 4.65 18.82
C GLU A 107 6.34 6.01 18.83
N TYR A 108 6.56 6.65 17.67
CA TYR A 108 7.18 7.97 17.57
C TYR A 108 6.36 9.08 18.23
N PHE A 109 5.05 8.88 18.30
CA PHE A 109 4.10 9.76 18.98
C PHE A 109 3.80 9.33 20.43
N ASP A 110 4.61 8.47 21.01
CA ASP A 110 4.38 7.91 22.36
C ASP A 110 3.04 7.14 22.51
N GLY A 111 2.49 6.67 21.40
CA GLY A 111 1.38 5.71 21.37
C GLY A 111 1.87 4.28 21.54
N LYS A 112 0.94 3.34 21.52
CA LYS A 112 1.21 1.90 21.66
C LYS A 112 0.72 1.17 20.41
N ALA A 113 1.60 0.46 19.74
CA ALA A 113 1.21 -0.35 18.58
C ALA A 113 0.70 -1.73 19.05
N VAL A 114 -0.44 -2.12 18.50
CA VAL A 114 -1.06 -3.44 18.69
C VAL A 114 -1.06 -4.17 17.35
N THR A 115 -0.49 -5.37 17.32
CA THR A 115 -0.55 -6.23 16.13
C THR A 115 -1.86 -6.98 16.10
N MET A 116 -2.67 -6.74 15.07
CA MET A 116 -4.00 -7.31 14.90
C MET A 116 -4.35 -7.35 13.40
N THR A 117 -5.06 -8.37 12.96
CA THR A 117 -5.53 -8.48 11.56
C THR A 117 -6.63 -7.46 11.27
N GLY A 118 -6.91 -7.18 9.98
CA GLY A 118 -8.00 -6.27 9.58
C GLY A 118 -9.37 -6.72 10.09
N ASN A 119 -9.64 -8.02 10.06
CA ASN A 119 -10.91 -8.60 10.50
C ASN A 119 -11.19 -8.46 12.01
N GLU A 120 -10.15 -8.19 12.81
CA GLU A 120 -10.28 -8.04 14.28
C GLU A 120 -10.45 -6.59 14.71
N ILE A 121 -10.37 -5.61 13.78
CA ILE A 121 -10.44 -4.17 14.10
C ILE A 121 -11.76 -3.81 14.79
N TYR A 122 -12.89 -4.28 14.25
CA TYR A 122 -14.20 -3.99 14.82
C TYR A 122 -14.28 -4.38 16.30
N GLU A 123 -13.97 -5.63 16.62
CA GLU A 123 -14.00 -6.13 18.00
C GLU A 123 -12.95 -5.44 18.87
N GLY A 124 -11.78 -5.13 18.32
CA GLY A 124 -10.73 -4.40 19.03
C GLY A 124 -11.17 -3.01 19.48
N LEU A 125 -11.85 -2.27 18.60
CA LEU A 125 -12.41 -0.94 18.90
C LEU A 125 -13.63 -1.05 19.83
N ASN A 126 -14.56 -1.96 19.54
CA ASN A 126 -15.79 -2.15 20.31
C ASN A 126 -15.52 -2.55 21.77
N SER A 127 -14.51 -3.39 22.01
CA SER A 127 -14.13 -3.83 23.37
C SER A 127 -13.16 -2.89 24.10
N GLY A 128 -12.65 -1.84 23.45
CA GLY A 128 -11.65 -0.92 24.02
C GLY A 128 -10.23 -1.52 24.13
N VAL A 129 -9.97 -2.67 23.49
CA VAL A 129 -8.60 -3.19 23.30
C VAL A 129 -7.78 -2.24 22.44
N LEU A 130 -8.42 -1.63 21.46
CA LEU A 130 -7.87 -0.56 20.63
C LEU A 130 -8.55 0.77 20.97
N ASP A 131 -7.79 1.86 20.96
CA ASP A 131 -8.31 3.23 20.99
C ASP A 131 -8.50 3.77 19.57
N ALA A 132 -7.68 3.32 18.62
CA ALA A 132 -7.73 3.71 17.21
C ALA A 132 -7.10 2.65 16.30
N THR A 133 -7.35 2.76 15.01
CA THR A 133 -6.62 2.02 13.98
C THR A 133 -5.97 2.97 12.97
N LEU A 134 -4.76 2.63 12.52
CA LEU A 134 -4.13 3.24 11.35
C LEU A 134 -4.51 2.39 10.14
N SER A 135 -5.39 2.92 9.32
CA SER A 135 -5.91 2.21 8.16
C SER A 135 -6.45 3.15 7.09
N THR A 136 -6.77 2.60 5.92
CA THR A 136 -7.47 3.37 4.88
C THR A 136 -8.93 3.59 5.28
N PRO A 137 -9.51 4.78 5.04
CA PRO A 137 -10.93 5.05 5.30
C PRO A 137 -11.89 4.06 4.63
N THR A 138 -11.50 3.44 3.52
CA THR A 138 -12.32 2.43 2.83
C THR A 138 -12.64 1.22 3.70
N GLU A 139 -11.86 0.95 4.76
CA GLU A 139 -12.15 -0.11 5.72
C GLU A 139 -13.35 0.20 6.62
N ILE A 140 -13.74 1.47 6.75
CA ILE A 140 -14.89 1.86 7.59
C ILE A 140 -16.18 1.14 7.12
N PRO A 141 -16.65 1.33 5.88
CA PRO A 141 -17.82 0.60 5.41
C PRO A 141 -17.56 -0.90 5.19
N ASN A 142 -16.33 -1.30 4.81
CA ASN A 142 -16.01 -2.69 4.51
C ASN A 142 -16.06 -3.61 5.75
N PHE A 143 -15.76 -3.08 6.93
CA PHE A 143 -15.76 -3.81 8.20
C PHE A 143 -16.85 -3.32 9.18
N GLY A 144 -17.76 -2.43 8.75
CA GLY A 144 -18.82 -1.90 9.61
C GLY A 144 -18.31 -1.04 10.75
N LEU A 145 -17.15 -0.38 10.60
CA LEU A 145 -16.50 0.36 11.69
C LEU A 145 -17.27 1.62 12.09
N GLN A 146 -18.17 2.14 11.24
CA GLN A 146 -18.99 3.31 11.53
C GLN A 146 -19.80 3.17 12.83
N ASP A 147 -20.06 1.94 13.28
CA ASP A 147 -20.84 1.67 14.49
C ASP A 147 -20.00 1.76 15.79
N VAL A 148 -18.66 1.74 15.65
CA VAL A 148 -17.71 1.64 16.78
C VAL A 148 -16.64 2.73 16.78
N ILE A 149 -16.77 3.73 15.92
CA ILE A 149 -15.84 4.88 15.83
C ILE A 149 -16.57 6.19 16.09
N THR A 150 -15.84 7.19 16.54
CA THR A 150 -16.36 8.55 16.80
C THR A 150 -15.77 9.60 15.90
N SER A 151 -14.56 9.38 15.38
CA SER A 151 -13.89 10.35 14.52
C SER A 151 -12.86 9.72 13.57
N VAL A 152 -12.57 10.46 12.51
CA VAL A 152 -11.49 10.18 11.57
C VAL A 152 -10.64 11.43 11.41
N THR A 153 -9.34 11.34 11.70
CA THR A 153 -8.42 12.47 11.51
C THR A 153 -7.81 12.41 10.12
N ARG A 154 -8.05 13.46 9.33
CA ARG A 154 -7.63 13.58 7.92
C ARG A 154 -6.16 13.97 7.82
N LEU A 155 -5.28 13.09 8.22
CA LEU A 155 -3.83 13.21 8.02
C LEU A 155 -3.36 12.00 7.20
N PRO A 156 -2.96 12.19 5.92
CA PRO A 156 -2.41 11.11 5.12
C PRO A 156 -1.09 10.63 5.72
N LEU A 157 -1.08 9.40 6.24
CA LEU A 157 0.09 8.82 6.92
C LEU A 157 1.00 8.04 5.96
N GLY A 158 0.65 7.98 4.69
CA GLY A 158 1.29 7.15 3.68
C GLY A 158 0.48 5.90 3.34
N THR A 159 0.90 5.21 2.30
CA THR A 159 0.19 4.06 1.73
C THR A 159 0.73 2.73 2.24
N PHE A 160 -0.11 1.70 2.31
CA PHE A 160 0.33 0.32 2.45
C PHE A 160 0.39 -0.33 1.07
N HIS A 161 1.58 -0.73 0.61
CA HIS A 161 1.84 -1.14 -0.77
C HIS A 161 2.71 -2.40 -0.91
N SER A 162 2.73 -3.26 0.10
CA SER A 162 3.54 -4.50 0.11
C SER A 162 2.78 -5.74 -0.35
N MET A 163 1.84 -5.57 -1.28
CA MET A 163 1.07 -6.68 -1.85
C MET A 163 1.22 -6.73 -3.36
N SER A 164 1.27 -7.93 -3.91
CA SER A 164 1.06 -8.13 -5.35
C SER A 164 -0.44 -8.17 -5.64
N LEU A 165 -0.87 -7.47 -6.68
CA LEU A 165 -2.28 -7.52 -7.13
C LEU A 165 -2.50 -8.73 -8.03
N TRP A 166 -1.61 -8.92 -9.00
CA TRP A 166 -1.71 -10.00 -9.96
C TRP A 166 -0.45 -10.84 -9.94
N THR A 167 -0.59 -12.12 -9.62
CA THR A 167 0.46 -13.12 -9.72
C THR A 167 -0.06 -14.35 -10.46
N MET A 168 0.82 -15.06 -11.12
CA MET A 168 0.53 -16.30 -11.80
C MET A 168 1.60 -17.34 -11.45
N ASN A 169 1.28 -18.63 -11.59
CA ASN A 169 2.27 -19.69 -11.54
C ASN A 169 3.27 -19.52 -12.71
N LEU A 170 4.56 -19.59 -12.41
CA LEU A 170 5.63 -19.31 -13.38
C LEU A 170 5.67 -20.33 -14.52
N ASP A 171 5.41 -21.62 -14.23
CA ASP A 171 5.38 -22.65 -15.28
C ASP A 171 4.18 -22.46 -16.21
N THR A 172 3.04 -22.01 -15.66
CA THR A 172 1.86 -21.64 -16.46
C THR A 172 2.20 -20.46 -17.37
N TRP A 173 2.86 -19.42 -16.85
CA TRP A 173 3.33 -18.29 -17.64
C TRP A 173 4.24 -18.73 -18.79
N ARG A 174 5.21 -19.59 -18.51
CA ARG A 174 6.16 -20.13 -19.49
C ARG A 174 5.47 -20.96 -20.58
N SER A 175 4.36 -21.60 -20.27
CA SER A 175 3.57 -22.38 -21.25
C SER A 175 2.73 -21.52 -22.21
N LEU A 176 2.56 -20.20 -21.92
CA LEU A 176 1.82 -19.29 -22.77
C LEU A 176 2.65 -18.89 -24.00
N THR A 177 1.97 -18.62 -25.13
CA THR A 177 2.62 -18.00 -26.29
C THR A 177 2.97 -16.52 -25.99
N PRO A 178 3.92 -15.91 -26.73
CA PRO A 178 4.22 -14.49 -26.56
C PRO A 178 2.97 -13.59 -26.68
N GLN A 179 2.05 -13.91 -27.59
CA GLN A 179 0.81 -13.17 -27.79
C GLN A 179 -0.11 -13.29 -26.57
N GLN A 180 -0.21 -14.48 -25.95
CA GLN A 180 -1.00 -14.68 -24.73
C GLN A 180 -0.38 -13.93 -23.55
N ARG A 181 0.94 -13.92 -23.41
CA ARG A 181 1.65 -13.14 -22.38
C ARG A 181 1.40 -11.65 -22.54
N GLN A 182 1.45 -11.13 -23.78
CA GLN A 182 1.13 -9.73 -24.04
C GLN A 182 -0.27 -9.38 -23.59
N VAL A 183 -1.27 -10.19 -23.95
CA VAL A 183 -2.65 -9.99 -23.48
C VAL A 183 -2.75 -9.99 -21.95
N MET A 184 -2.01 -10.87 -21.26
CA MET A 184 -2.00 -10.90 -19.79
C MET A 184 -1.40 -9.61 -19.20
N LEU A 185 -0.35 -9.05 -19.78
CA LEU A 185 0.24 -7.79 -19.35
C LEU A 185 -0.69 -6.60 -19.62
N ASP A 186 -1.34 -6.57 -20.77
CA ASP A 186 -2.32 -5.53 -21.12
C ASP A 186 -3.51 -5.53 -20.15
N LEU A 187 -4.04 -6.72 -19.84
CA LEU A 187 -5.10 -6.90 -18.85
C LEU A 187 -4.65 -6.58 -17.43
N ALA A 188 -3.39 -6.85 -17.08
CA ALA A 188 -2.83 -6.47 -15.78
C ALA A 188 -2.76 -4.94 -15.63
N ALA A 189 -2.36 -4.21 -16.70
CA ALA A 189 -2.37 -2.75 -16.71
C ALA A 189 -3.78 -2.19 -16.48
N GLU A 190 -4.77 -2.67 -17.24
CA GLU A 190 -6.15 -2.20 -17.16
C GLU A 190 -6.81 -2.57 -15.82
N GLY A 191 -6.63 -3.82 -15.39
CA GLY A 191 -7.20 -4.31 -14.14
C GLY A 191 -6.62 -3.61 -12.91
N THR A 192 -5.31 -3.31 -12.92
CA THR A 192 -4.67 -2.54 -11.87
C THR A 192 -5.20 -1.11 -11.84
N ALA A 193 -5.22 -0.43 -12.99
CA ALA A 193 -5.72 0.94 -13.08
C ALA A 193 -7.17 1.05 -12.61
N LEU A 194 -8.04 0.12 -13.02
CA LEU A 194 -9.43 0.07 -12.59
C LEU A 194 -9.57 -0.13 -11.08
N THR A 195 -8.80 -1.08 -10.51
CA THR A 195 -8.84 -1.39 -9.07
C THR A 195 -8.37 -0.20 -8.25
N GLU A 196 -7.20 0.35 -8.59
CA GLU A 196 -6.60 1.43 -7.80
C GLU A 196 -7.39 2.74 -7.92
N SER A 197 -7.91 3.08 -9.12
CA SER A 197 -8.77 4.25 -9.30
C SER A 197 -10.11 4.11 -8.54
N HIS A 198 -10.65 2.88 -8.45
CA HIS A 198 -11.85 2.62 -7.65
C HIS A 198 -11.58 2.81 -6.15
N LEU A 199 -10.43 2.36 -5.66
CA LEU A 199 -10.03 2.54 -4.26
C LEU A 199 -9.80 4.02 -3.91
N ASP A 200 -9.14 4.78 -4.81
CA ASP A 200 -8.96 6.23 -4.63
C ASP A 200 -10.30 6.96 -4.62
N LYS A 201 -11.26 6.53 -5.46
CA LYS A 201 -12.63 7.05 -5.46
C LYS A 201 -13.35 6.75 -4.14
N GLN A 202 -13.33 5.49 -3.70
CA GLN A 202 -13.92 5.11 -2.41
C GLN A 202 -13.29 5.87 -1.24
N TYR A 203 -11.97 6.07 -1.25
CA TYR A 203 -11.26 6.87 -0.26
C TYR A 203 -11.86 8.28 -0.15
N SER A 204 -12.11 8.94 -1.29
CA SER A 204 -12.72 10.27 -1.30
C SER A 204 -14.17 10.25 -0.82
N GLU A 205 -14.97 9.30 -1.30
CA GLU A 205 -16.40 9.20 -1.00
C GLU A 205 -16.70 8.92 0.48
N VAL A 206 -15.82 8.18 1.18
CA VAL A 206 -15.99 7.87 2.61
C VAL A 206 -16.00 9.13 3.46
N PHE A 207 -15.15 10.12 3.17
CA PHE A 207 -15.14 11.37 3.94
C PHE A 207 -16.47 12.12 3.86
N ASP A 208 -17.14 12.06 2.72
CA ASP A 208 -18.48 12.67 2.53
C ASP A 208 -19.56 11.92 3.32
N GLN A 209 -19.37 10.62 3.56
CA GLN A 209 -20.33 9.76 4.28
C GLN A 209 -20.22 9.87 5.80
N LEU A 210 -19.05 10.27 6.35
CA LEU A 210 -18.80 10.30 7.80
C LEU A 210 -19.89 11.03 8.57
N LYS A 211 -20.31 12.20 8.07
CA LYS A 211 -21.39 12.99 8.71
C LYS A 211 -22.70 12.22 8.81
N GLY A 212 -23.04 11.45 7.78
CA GLY A 212 -24.25 10.61 7.74
C GLY A 212 -24.22 9.48 8.76
N TRP A 213 -23.04 9.02 9.14
CA TRP A 213 -22.83 8.01 10.18
C TRP A 213 -22.66 8.60 11.59
N GLY A 214 -22.69 9.92 11.73
CA GLY A 214 -22.45 10.60 13.01
C GLY A 214 -20.98 10.59 13.45
N VAL A 215 -20.06 10.34 12.50
CA VAL A 215 -18.62 10.31 12.72
C VAL A 215 -18.02 11.68 12.42
N GLU A 216 -17.21 12.21 13.33
CA GLU A 216 -16.56 13.51 13.15
C GLU A 216 -15.37 13.39 12.17
N LEU A 217 -15.33 14.26 11.14
CA LEU A 217 -14.12 14.49 10.37
C LEU A 217 -13.26 15.53 11.08
N VAL A 218 -12.05 15.14 11.44
CA VAL A 218 -11.11 15.95 12.22
C VAL A 218 -9.95 16.41 11.32
N GLU A 219 -9.74 17.72 11.26
CA GLU A 219 -8.52 18.27 10.67
C GLU A 219 -7.38 18.28 11.72
N PRO A 220 -6.17 17.82 11.34
CA PRO A 220 -5.02 17.80 12.25
C PRO A 220 -4.53 19.20 12.56
N SER A 221 -3.99 19.42 13.75
CA SER A 221 -3.30 20.67 14.06
C SER A 221 -2.00 20.81 13.27
N PRO A 222 -1.50 22.05 13.07
CA PRO A 222 -0.21 22.27 12.42
C PRO A 222 0.95 21.53 13.11
N GLU A 223 0.90 21.38 14.44
CA GLU A 223 1.90 20.67 15.24
C GLU A 223 1.87 19.17 14.96
N LEU A 224 0.67 18.58 14.78
CA LEU A 224 0.52 17.18 14.43
C LEU A 224 1.06 16.92 13.02
N VAL A 225 0.78 17.79 12.06
CA VAL A 225 1.32 17.72 10.70
C VAL A 225 2.85 17.81 10.72
N ALA A 226 3.41 18.82 11.38
CA ALA A 226 4.87 19.02 11.45
C ALA A 226 5.59 17.85 12.13
N LYS A 227 5.00 17.26 13.19
CA LYS A 227 5.57 16.08 13.85
C LYS A 227 5.50 14.85 12.95
N HIS A 228 4.43 14.70 12.12
CA HIS A 228 4.34 13.65 11.13
C HIS A 228 5.40 13.78 10.03
N GLU A 229 5.64 14.97 9.51
CA GLU A 229 6.71 15.22 8.53
C GLU A 229 8.09 14.88 9.11
N ALA A 230 8.35 15.27 10.36
CA ALA A 230 9.58 14.90 11.06
C ALA A 230 9.74 13.39 11.24
N PHE A 231 8.63 12.68 11.55
CA PHE A 231 8.60 11.22 11.57
C PHE A 231 8.96 10.63 10.19
N ALA A 232 8.34 11.11 9.12
CA ALA A 232 8.57 10.58 7.77
C ALA A 232 10.07 10.67 7.38
N ALA A 233 10.72 11.81 7.69
CA ALA A 233 12.15 12.01 7.47
C ALA A 233 13.02 11.05 8.30
N SER A 234 12.71 10.89 9.59
CA SER A 234 13.47 10.00 10.48
C SER A 234 13.26 8.51 10.14
N ASN A 235 12.03 8.13 9.77
CA ASN A 235 11.71 6.77 9.40
C ASN A 235 12.41 6.32 8.12
N PHE A 236 12.69 7.23 7.18
CA PHE A 236 13.44 6.87 5.96
C PHE A 236 14.83 6.30 6.32
N GLU A 237 15.58 6.99 7.17
CA GLU A 237 16.90 6.53 7.63
C GLU A 237 16.81 5.24 8.48
N GLU A 238 15.78 5.13 9.31
CA GLU A 238 15.58 3.92 10.11
C GLU A 238 15.16 2.72 9.24
N SER A 239 14.41 2.96 8.16
CA SER A 239 14.05 1.93 7.20
C SER A 239 15.27 1.41 6.45
N ILE A 240 16.22 2.28 6.08
CA ILE A 240 17.49 1.86 5.46
C ILE A 240 18.29 0.95 6.41
N LYS A 241 18.39 1.29 7.69
CA LYS A 241 19.06 0.45 8.69
C LYS A 241 18.39 -0.91 8.83
N THR A 242 17.05 -0.93 8.95
CA THR A 242 16.26 -2.16 9.01
C THR A 242 16.43 -3.00 7.75
N GLY A 243 16.42 -2.36 6.58
CA GLY A 243 16.64 -3.02 5.29
C GLY A 243 17.93 -3.82 5.28
N LYS A 244 19.02 -3.20 5.76
CA LYS A 244 20.31 -3.86 5.85
C LYS A 244 20.37 -4.93 6.95
N ASN A 245 19.98 -4.58 8.17
CA ASN A 245 20.23 -5.40 9.36
C ASN A 245 19.23 -6.56 9.50
N ASP A 246 17.97 -6.33 9.20
CA ASP A 246 16.88 -7.27 9.46
C ASP A 246 16.46 -8.02 8.18
N PHE A 247 16.59 -7.38 7.02
CA PHE A 247 16.19 -7.97 5.72
C PHE A 247 17.38 -8.37 4.84
N GLY A 248 18.62 -8.06 5.22
CA GLY A 248 19.83 -8.45 4.47
C GLY A 248 19.96 -7.74 3.11
N VAL A 249 19.32 -6.59 2.92
CA VAL A 249 19.41 -5.78 1.70
C VAL A 249 20.68 -4.93 1.78
N GLU A 250 21.80 -5.44 1.24
CA GLU A 250 23.11 -4.78 1.37
C GLU A 250 23.14 -3.36 0.77
N ASN A 251 22.46 -3.14 -0.35
CA ASN A 251 22.34 -1.85 -1.00
C ASN A 251 21.06 -1.07 -0.62
N ALA A 252 20.60 -1.22 0.63
CA ALA A 252 19.32 -0.67 1.11
C ALA A 252 19.15 0.83 0.82
N ARG A 253 20.20 1.65 0.97
CA ARG A 253 20.13 3.09 0.68
C ARG A 253 19.82 3.36 -0.78
N GLU A 254 20.55 2.74 -1.70
CA GLU A 254 20.33 2.90 -3.14
C GLU A 254 18.91 2.48 -3.54
N VAL A 255 18.47 1.34 -3.04
CA VAL A 255 17.13 0.80 -3.26
C VAL A 255 16.06 1.77 -2.74
N ALA A 256 16.19 2.26 -1.50
CA ALA A 256 15.25 3.20 -0.90
C ALA A 256 15.16 4.53 -1.66
N GLU A 257 16.30 5.12 -2.00
CA GLU A 257 16.36 6.39 -2.74
C GLU A 257 15.76 6.26 -4.14
N LYS A 258 16.08 5.16 -4.85
CA LYS A 258 15.52 4.88 -6.17
C LYS A 258 14.01 4.65 -6.09
N PHE A 259 13.53 3.91 -5.11
CA PHE A 259 12.10 3.68 -4.92
C PHE A 259 11.35 4.99 -4.58
N ALA A 260 11.86 5.78 -3.62
CA ALA A 260 11.27 7.06 -3.26
C ALA A 260 11.18 8.03 -4.46
N LYS A 261 12.25 8.14 -5.25
CA LYS A 261 12.25 8.94 -6.49
C LYS A 261 11.24 8.43 -7.51
N THR A 262 11.12 7.11 -7.66
CA THR A 262 10.12 6.51 -8.55
C THR A 262 8.71 6.85 -8.09
N ALA A 263 8.40 6.74 -6.79
CA ALA A 263 7.10 7.07 -6.24
C ALA A 263 6.75 8.56 -6.42
N GLN A 264 7.69 9.46 -6.15
CA GLN A 264 7.50 10.91 -6.39
C GLN A 264 7.25 11.23 -7.87
N ARG A 265 7.97 10.58 -8.78
CA ARG A 265 7.76 10.74 -10.23
C ARG A 265 6.36 10.26 -10.64
N TRP A 266 5.92 9.12 -10.13
CA TRP A 266 4.58 8.58 -10.39
C TRP A 266 3.50 9.50 -9.84
N GLN A 267 3.66 10.00 -8.61
CA GLN A 267 2.72 10.98 -8.04
C GLN A 267 2.57 12.19 -8.93
N LYS A 268 3.70 12.73 -9.43
CA LYS A 268 3.68 13.87 -10.34
C LYS A 268 2.95 13.55 -11.64
N MET A 269 3.27 12.43 -12.31
CA MET A 269 2.62 12.03 -13.57
C MET A 269 1.12 11.81 -13.39
N VAL A 270 0.70 11.13 -12.33
CA VAL A 270 -0.72 10.92 -12.06
C VAL A 270 -1.44 12.26 -11.81
N THR A 271 -0.83 13.19 -11.07
CA THR A 271 -1.41 14.51 -10.82
C THR A 271 -1.54 15.35 -12.09
N GLU A 272 -0.58 15.23 -13.01
CA GLU A 272 -0.54 16.05 -14.24
C GLU A 272 -1.33 15.46 -15.41
N GLU A 273 -1.48 14.11 -15.47
CA GLU A 273 -1.96 13.43 -16.68
C GLU A 273 -3.26 12.62 -16.46
N VAL A 274 -3.66 12.37 -15.21
CA VAL A 274 -4.81 11.53 -14.90
C VAL A 274 -5.85 12.36 -14.14
N GLU A 275 -7.01 12.60 -14.78
CA GLU A 275 -8.13 13.21 -14.08
C GLU A 275 -8.59 12.33 -12.92
N PRO A 276 -9.10 12.89 -11.82
CA PRO A 276 -9.51 12.11 -10.67
C PRO A 276 -10.42 10.94 -11.04
N PHE A 277 -9.98 9.74 -10.68
CA PHE A 277 -10.67 8.47 -10.88
C PHE A 277 -10.82 8.00 -12.34
N ASP A 278 -10.16 8.66 -13.30
CA ASP A 278 -10.09 8.17 -14.69
C ASP A 278 -9.16 6.96 -14.82
N TRP A 279 -9.71 5.78 -14.57
CA TRP A 279 -8.96 4.53 -14.68
C TRP A 279 -8.44 4.27 -16.11
N LYS A 280 -9.06 4.82 -17.15
CA LYS A 280 -8.58 4.62 -18.54
C LYS A 280 -7.31 5.41 -18.80
N ALA A 281 -7.28 6.68 -18.37
CA ALA A 281 -6.05 7.47 -18.43
C ALA A 281 -4.93 6.83 -17.57
N ALA A 282 -5.26 6.32 -16.37
CA ALA A 282 -4.32 5.58 -15.54
C ALA A 282 -3.80 4.30 -16.23
N ALA A 283 -4.66 3.55 -16.92
CA ALA A 283 -4.26 2.35 -17.67
C ALA A 283 -3.30 2.69 -18.82
N GLU A 284 -3.58 3.74 -19.59
CA GLU A 284 -2.68 4.19 -20.65
C GLU A 284 -1.32 4.66 -20.10
N LEU A 285 -1.33 5.34 -18.94
CA LEU A 285 -0.10 5.71 -18.24
C LEU A 285 0.70 4.47 -17.83
N TYR A 286 0.06 3.45 -17.25
CA TYR A 286 0.70 2.19 -16.88
C TYR A 286 1.26 1.47 -18.10
N LYS A 287 0.49 1.35 -19.19
CA LYS A 287 0.94 0.74 -20.45
C LYS A 287 2.19 1.44 -20.97
N ARG A 288 2.15 2.78 -21.03
CA ARG A 288 3.27 3.59 -21.54
C ARG A 288 4.53 3.48 -20.68
N GLU A 289 4.39 3.64 -19.37
CA GLU A 289 5.54 3.76 -18.48
C GLU A 289 6.11 2.42 -18.00
N ILE A 290 5.30 1.36 -18.01
CA ILE A 290 5.71 0.06 -17.48
C ILE A 290 5.66 -1.02 -18.57
N TYR A 291 4.46 -1.36 -19.02
CA TYR A 291 4.23 -2.61 -19.76
C TYR A 291 4.78 -2.60 -21.18
N SER A 292 4.86 -1.44 -21.85
CA SER A 292 5.50 -1.30 -23.16
C SER A 292 7.01 -1.56 -23.14
N LYS A 293 7.63 -1.55 -21.97
CA LYS A 293 9.08 -1.78 -21.77
C LYS A 293 9.41 -3.24 -21.45
N ILE A 294 8.40 -4.12 -21.32
CA ILE A 294 8.59 -5.53 -20.99
C ILE A 294 8.68 -6.36 -22.26
N ASP A 295 9.79 -7.07 -22.43
CA ASP A 295 9.90 -8.07 -23.48
C ASP A 295 9.26 -9.39 -23.01
N VAL A 296 8.10 -9.70 -23.57
CA VAL A 296 7.33 -10.92 -23.28
C VAL A 296 8.08 -12.23 -23.64
N ASN A 297 9.16 -12.15 -24.42
CA ASN A 297 9.99 -13.31 -24.77
C ASN A 297 11.01 -13.65 -23.69
N THR A 298 11.35 -12.69 -22.83
CA THR A 298 12.39 -12.86 -21.81
C THR A 298 11.85 -12.76 -20.38
N TYR A 299 10.76 -12.01 -20.15
CA TYR A 299 10.19 -11.83 -18.84
C TYR A 299 9.70 -13.16 -18.23
N GLY A 300 10.34 -13.62 -17.16
CA GLY A 300 10.00 -14.85 -16.44
C GLY A 300 10.38 -16.15 -17.18
N MET A 301 11.25 -16.07 -18.19
CA MET A 301 11.67 -17.23 -18.98
C MET A 301 12.87 -17.95 -18.39
#